data_88e9d86a2c58a75a621a98448efe09a9
#
_entry.id   88e9d86a2c58a75a621a98448efe09a9
#
_cell.length_a   1.000
_cell.length_b   1.000
_cell.length_c   1.000
_cell.angle_alpha   90.00
_cell.angle_beta   90.00
_cell.angle_gamma   90.00
#
_symmetry.space_group_name_H-M   'P 1'
#
loop_
_entity.id
_entity.type
_entity.pdbx_description
1 polymer ?
#
loop_
_entity_poly.entity_id
_entity_poly.type
_entity_poly.pdbx_seq_one_letter_code
_entity_poly.pdbx_strand_id
1 'polypeptide(L)'
;MPKRSASYHDNNISKQSGVQHDVMSKPSGMQDAKVKKFKIKNDLNLVLTSEEIKQKVAEAFSSSSEFIHEDMHFFTDPFPCCTVKNFLKNVDYVNELKNELFQLDFIPKSNDLYQFKQSKDLKNAKSKNIAILREQLFGLFRTWLKDVTKISLNNTVDMSCAIYENSDVLLCHDDELEGRRIAFVYYLVPQDWNASDGGSLDLFETNSNGEPSDIKRVLVPSFNSLVFFEVTEKSFHQVSEVLSSSKSRLTVSGWFHGETEPRSNFTMQPTRTIYFPLDAEDDLLLEWINPIYLNTEIVDDIQEQFEEESEIQLKDFLLNEKYIKLEEILSQTKFSRKFIANQRLTYDIKEDNVDTFLAQFLTLLRSRPFYKLLTKLTGIELVDFENVEPNHDETHGTESFSKSNKSTSSSCVTNVRKWQHGCYTLVSDFDPCGKEFALDLILSFACDDWNALMCGGFVSYIARDEDEELLSVHPVSNCLSLVYRDDETMRFHKYINNKVKEQTRHEYFEISAIYFEGKN
;
A
#
# COMPACT_ATOMS: atom_id res chain seq x y z
N MET A 1 1.25 10.15 13.00
CA MET A 1 0.81 9.02 12.17
C MET A 1 1.38 7.76 12.75
N PRO A 2 0.62 6.72 13.08
CA PRO A 2 1.16 5.40 13.07
C PRO A 2 1.45 5.05 11.60
N LYS A 3 2.73 4.95 11.24
CA LYS A 3 3.13 4.47 9.92
C LYS A 3 2.84 2.97 9.89
N ARG A 4 1.94 2.52 9.01
CA ARG A 4 1.85 1.10 8.70
C ARG A 4 3.16 0.69 8.02
N SER A 5 4.09 0.14 8.78
CA SER A 5 5.14 -0.70 8.23
C SER A 5 4.49 -2.01 7.79
N ALA A 6 5.09 -2.72 6.84
CA ALA A 6 4.68 -4.09 6.51
C ALA A 6 4.81 -4.95 7.78
N SER A 7 3.78 -4.90 8.65
CA SER A 7 3.78 -5.63 9.91
C SER A 7 3.39 -7.07 9.63
N TYR A 8 4.37 -7.94 9.81
CA TYR A 8 4.15 -9.39 9.81
C TYR A 8 3.51 -9.78 11.14
N HIS A 9 2.19 -9.60 11.28
CA HIS A 9 1.49 -10.03 12.48
C HIS A 9 1.23 -11.54 12.43
N ASP A 10 1.86 -12.26 13.36
CA ASP A 10 1.44 -13.60 13.74
C ASP A 10 0.15 -13.48 14.57
N ASN A 11 -1.01 -13.74 13.97
CA ASN A 11 -2.25 -13.92 14.71
C ASN A 11 -2.18 -15.20 15.55
N ASN A 12 -1.62 -15.11 16.75
CA ASN A 12 -1.75 -16.12 17.78
C ASN A 12 -3.03 -15.88 18.57
N ILE A 13 -4.12 -16.50 18.14
CA ILE A 13 -5.34 -16.61 18.96
C ILE A 13 -5.06 -17.61 20.09
N SER A 14 -4.69 -17.11 21.27
CA SER A 14 -4.65 -17.90 22.50
C SER A 14 -6.04 -17.98 23.11
N LYS A 15 -6.77 -19.06 22.85
CA LYS A 15 -7.93 -19.44 23.68
C LYS A 15 -7.43 -19.86 25.06
N GLN A 16 -7.68 -19.03 26.06
CA GLN A 16 -7.62 -19.44 27.47
C GLN A 16 -8.80 -20.35 27.78
N SER A 17 -8.52 -21.60 28.09
CA SER A 17 -9.43 -22.46 28.88
C SER A 17 -8.67 -22.89 30.12
N GLY A 18 -9.13 -22.42 31.27
CA GLY A 18 -8.61 -22.82 32.56
C GLY A 18 -9.01 -24.25 32.91
N VAL A 19 -8.06 -25.02 33.43
CA VAL A 19 -8.30 -26.21 34.25
C VAL A 19 -7.27 -26.27 35.37
N GLN A 20 -7.78 -26.68 36.54
CA GLN A 20 -7.16 -26.70 37.87
C GLN A 20 -5.97 -27.65 38.04
N HIS A 21 -5.19 -27.31 39.07
CA HIS A 21 -4.11 -28.07 39.65
C HIS A 21 -4.44 -29.54 39.97
N ASP A 22 -3.52 -30.42 39.63
CA ASP A 22 -3.23 -31.60 40.48
C ASP A 22 -1.72 -31.86 40.53
N VAL A 23 -1.26 -32.03 41.76
CA VAL A 23 0.13 -32.26 42.14
C VAL A 23 0.41 -33.77 42.03
N MET A 24 1.35 -34.19 41.16
CA MET A 24 1.97 -35.48 41.31
C MET A 24 3.46 -35.50 40.99
N SER A 25 4.15 -36.19 41.87
CA SER A 25 5.55 -36.46 42.10
C SER A 25 6.42 -36.75 40.88
N LYS A 26 7.69 -36.29 40.94
CA LYS A 26 8.81 -36.61 40.07
C LYS A 26 9.19 -38.07 40.09
N PRO A 27 9.56 -38.68 38.94
CA PRO A 27 10.55 -39.77 38.90
C PRO A 27 11.90 -39.22 38.47
N SER A 28 12.88 -39.59 39.26
CA SER A 28 14.31 -39.38 39.02
C SER A 28 14.81 -40.22 37.82
N GLY A 29 15.66 -39.61 37.01
CA GLY A 29 16.54 -40.31 36.10
C GLY A 29 16.28 -40.07 34.61
N MET A 30 16.73 -38.93 34.11
CA MET A 30 16.98 -38.76 32.68
C MET A 30 18.39 -38.14 32.53
N GLN A 31 19.28 -38.95 32.00
CA GLN A 31 20.64 -38.56 31.66
C GLN A 31 20.63 -37.44 30.66
N ASP A 32 21.41 -36.37 30.93
CA ASP A 32 21.70 -35.29 30.01
C ASP A 32 22.20 -35.83 28.67
N ALA A 33 21.32 -35.85 27.68
CA ALA A 33 21.71 -36.03 26.30
C ALA A 33 22.55 -34.80 25.89
N LYS A 34 23.87 -34.92 25.91
CA LYS A 34 24.79 -33.94 25.33
C LYS A 34 24.38 -33.69 23.88
N VAL A 35 23.72 -32.58 23.63
CA VAL A 35 23.51 -32.06 22.28
C VAL A 35 24.90 -31.86 21.68
N LYS A 36 25.28 -32.73 20.76
CA LYS A 36 26.50 -32.57 19.96
C LYS A 36 26.32 -31.25 19.18
N LYS A 37 27.00 -30.19 19.62
CA LYS A 37 27.18 -28.98 18.80
C LYS A 37 27.90 -29.41 17.52
N PHE A 38 27.18 -29.58 16.44
CA PHE A 38 27.79 -29.67 15.11
C PHE A 38 28.60 -28.40 14.90
N LYS A 39 29.93 -28.53 14.71
CA LYS A 39 30.75 -27.44 14.22
C LYS A 39 30.29 -27.18 12.79
N ILE A 40 29.41 -26.20 12.60
CA ILE A 40 29.02 -25.76 11.27
C ILE A 40 30.23 -25.12 10.62
N LYS A 41 30.60 -25.66 9.46
CA LYS A 41 31.69 -25.14 8.65
C LYS A 41 31.24 -23.78 8.12
N ASN A 42 32.08 -22.76 8.27
CA ASN A 42 31.82 -21.43 7.67
C ASN A 42 31.69 -21.56 6.15
N ASP A 43 30.48 -21.32 5.65
CA ASP A 43 30.14 -21.42 4.22
C ASP A 43 29.94 -20.04 3.57
N LEU A 44 30.12 -18.94 4.31
CA LEU A 44 30.01 -17.57 3.76
C LEU A 44 31.12 -17.32 2.71
N ASN A 45 30.80 -16.47 1.73
CA ASN A 45 31.75 -16.00 0.73
C ASN A 45 33.05 -15.48 1.38
N LEU A 46 34.16 -15.64 0.69
CA LEU A 46 35.49 -15.23 1.16
C LEU A 46 35.57 -13.73 1.43
N VAL A 47 34.83 -12.90 0.70
CA VAL A 47 34.76 -11.44 0.94
C VAL A 47 34.25 -11.10 2.34
N LEU A 48 33.38 -11.93 2.91
CA LEU A 48 32.85 -11.77 4.28
C LEU A 48 33.78 -12.34 5.36
N THR A 49 34.81 -13.08 4.97
CA THR A 49 35.77 -13.71 5.89
C THR A 49 37.16 -13.08 5.85
N SER A 50 37.43 -12.19 4.89
CA SER A 50 38.67 -11.45 4.76
C SER A 50 38.66 -10.25 5.71
N GLU A 51 39.61 -10.17 6.64
CA GLU A 51 39.75 -9.04 7.54
C GLU A 51 40.09 -7.74 6.78
N GLU A 52 40.90 -7.83 5.71
CA GLU A 52 41.23 -6.68 4.86
C GLU A 52 39.98 -6.08 4.19
N ILE A 53 39.13 -6.94 3.58
CA ILE A 53 37.89 -6.50 2.95
C ILE A 53 36.93 -5.93 3.99
N LYS A 54 36.78 -6.62 5.14
CA LYS A 54 35.94 -6.16 6.25
C LYS A 54 36.32 -4.75 6.69
N GLN A 55 37.61 -4.48 6.84
CA GLN A 55 38.11 -3.15 7.22
C GLN A 55 37.77 -2.08 6.15
N LYS A 56 38.01 -2.38 4.86
CA LYS A 56 37.67 -1.47 3.76
C LYS A 56 36.18 -1.14 3.68
N VAL A 57 35.33 -2.14 3.88
CA VAL A 57 33.87 -1.93 3.89
C VAL A 57 33.44 -1.12 5.13
N ALA A 58 34.04 -1.36 6.29
CA ALA A 58 33.78 -0.57 7.49
C ALA A 58 34.21 0.90 7.34
N GLU A 59 35.35 1.14 6.69
CA GLU A 59 35.80 2.50 6.33
C GLU A 59 34.84 3.18 5.36
N ALA A 60 34.40 2.46 4.31
CA ALA A 60 33.44 2.94 3.34
C ALA A 60 32.08 3.26 3.98
N PHE A 61 31.61 2.41 4.88
CA PHE A 61 30.36 2.63 5.63
C PHE A 61 30.45 3.89 6.51
N SER A 62 31.56 4.05 7.24
CA SER A 62 31.77 5.20 8.15
C SER A 62 32.01 6.52 7.42
N SER A 63 32.64 6.49 6.24
CA SER A 63 32.93 7.68 5.42
C SER A 63 31.87 7.99 4.38
N SER A 64 30.78 7.19 4.32
CA SER A 64 29.74 7.29 3.31
C SER A 64 30.33 7.26 1.87
N SER A 65 31.30 6.39 1.63
CA SER A 65 31.94 6.22 0.34
C SER A 65 31.61 4.87 -0.31
N GLU A 66 31.70 4.79 -1.62
CA GLU A 66 31.46 3.55 -2.36
C GLU A 66 32.63 2.57 -2.22
N PHE A 67 32.32 1.26 -2.12
CA PHE A 67 33.33 0.19 -2.15
C PHE A 67 32.91 -0.87 -3.17
N ILE A 68 33.80 -1.20 -4.10
CA ILE A 68 33.57 -2.18 -5.17
C ILE A 68 34.62 -3.29 -5.09
N HIS A 69 34.13 -4.53 -5.06
CA HIS A 69 34.88 -5.77 -5.19
C HIS A 69 34.14 -6.70 -6.15
N GLU A 70 34.77 -7.72 -6.70
CA GLU A 70 34.15 -8.67 -7.64
C GLU A 70 32.80 -9.23 -7.15
N ASP A 71 32.76 -9.66 -5.89
CA ASP A 71 31.57 -10.27 -5.26
C ASP A 71 30.83 -9.31 -4.30
N MET A 72 31.27 -8.07 -4.14
CA MET A 72 30.65 -7.14 -3.19
C MET A 72 30.62 -5.72 -3.74
N HIS A 73 29.47 -5.09 -3.61
CA HIS A 73 29.31 -3.69 -3.95
C HIS A 73 28.52 -2.97 -2.84
N PHE A 74 29.21 -2.08 -2.12
CA PHE A 74 28.61 -1.17 -1.16
C PHE A 74 28.48 0.21 -1.80
N PHE A 75 27.32 0.84 -1.70
CA PHE A 75 27.02 2.17 -2.18
C PHE A 75 26.14 2.93 -1.18
N THR A 76 26.12 4.26 -1.27
CA THR A 76 25.45 5.14 -0.30
C THR A 76 24.30 5.96 -0.90
N ASP A 77 24.14 5.94 -2.22
CA ASP A 77 23.10 6.64 -2.94
C ASP A 77 22.06 5.65 -3.51
N PRO A 78 20.76 5.74 -3.16
CA PRO A 78 20.07 6.78 -2.38
C PRO A 78 20.22 6.64 -0.86
N PHE A 79 20.62 5.49 -0.35
CA PHE A 79 20.94 5.22 1.05
C PHE A 79 21.95 4.07 1.14
N PRO A 80 22.63 3.88 2.30
CA PRO A 80 23.64 2.85 2.45
C PRO A 80 23.08 1.45 2.21
N CYS A 81 23.57 0.80 1.15
CA CYS A 81 23.14 -0.54 0.74
C CYS A 81 24.32 -1.35 0.22
N CYS A 82 24.34 -2.64 0.49
CA CYS A 82 25.40 -3.55 0.07
C CYS A 82 24.82 -4.77 -0.63
N THR A 83 25.40 -5.16 -1.75
CA THR A 83 25.11 -6.39 -2.47
C THR A 83 26.28 -7.35 -2.35
N VAL A 84 26.02 -8.63 -2.05
CA VAL A 84 27.02 -9.68 -1.96
C VAL A 84 26.63 -10.81 -2.91
N LYS A 85 27.41 -11.04 -3.96
CA LYS A 85 27.24 -12.18 -4.87
C LYS A 85 27.82 -13.45 -4.26
N ASN A 86 27.38 -14.59 -4.74
CA ASN A 86 27.87 -15.90 -4.26
C ASN A 86 27.91 -15.96 -2.72
N PHE A 87 26.84 -15.50 -2.06
CA PHE A 87 26.79 -15.31 -0.59
C PHE A 87 27.22 -16.57 0.16
N LEU A 88 26.80 -17.74 -0.30
CA LEU A 88 27.25 -19.04 0.20
C LEU A 88 28.14 -19.74 -0.82
N LYS A 89 29.26 -20.34 -0.36
CA LYS A 89 30.28 -20.96 -1.23
C LYS A 89 29.83 -22.27 -1.84
N ASN A 90 29.07 -23.06 -1.08
CA ASN A 90 28.68 -24.41 -1.50
C ASN A 90 27.39 -24.35 -2.31
N VAL A 91 27.51 -24.37 -3.64
CA VAL A 91 26.38 -24.31 -4.56
C VAL A 91 25.45 -25.53 -4.44
N ASP A 92 25.98 -26.72 -4.12
CA ASP A 92 25.16 -27.92 -3.91
C ASP A 92 24.25 -27.73 -2.70
N TYR A 93 24.80 -27.20 -1.59
CA TYR A 93 24.05 -26.87 -0.42
C TYR A 93 22.96 -25.77 -0.73
N VAL A 94 23.29 -24.77 -1.52
CA VAL A 94 22.32 -23.72 -1.93
C VAL A 94 21.17 -24.34 -2.71
N ASN A 95 21.43 -25.28 -3.61
CA ASN A 95 20.38 -25.96 -4.38
C ASN A 95 19.50 -26.86 -3.49
N GLU A 96 20.10 -27.59 -2.56
CA GLU A 96 19.34 -28.39 -1.57
C GLU A 96 18.47 -27.48 -0.70
N LEU A 97 19.02 -26.39 -0.18
CA LEU A 97 18.30 -25.38 0.60
C LEU A 97 17.11 -24.81 -0.19
N LYS A 98 17.33 -24.43 -1.46
CA LYS A 98 16.28 -23.93 -2.35
C LYS A 98 15.14 -24.94 -2.48
N ASN A 99 15.45 -26.23 -2.69
CA ASN A 99 14.43 -27.27 -2.79
C ASN A 99 13.66 -27.46 -1.49
N GLU A 100 14.31 -27.37 -0.33
CA GLU A 100 13.64 -27.45 0.97
C GLU A 100 12.73 -26.23 1.23
N LEU A 101 13.16 -25.04 0.83
CA LEU A 101 12.36 -23.81 0.95
C LEU A 101 11.09 -23.88 0.09
N PHE A 102 11.15 -24.46 -1.11
CA PHE A 102 9.95 -24.66 -1.94
C PHE A 102 8.94 -25.64 -1.34
N GLN A 103 9.32 -26.47 -0.36
CA GLN A 103 8.41 -27.39 0.33
C GLN A 103 7.74 -26.78 1.57
N LEU A 104 7.99 -25.52 1.87
CA LEU A 104 7.33 -24.82 2.98
C LEU A 104 5.87 -24.54 2.67
N ASP A 105 5.07 -24.43 3.73
CA ASP A 105 3.69 -23.95 3.62
C ASP A 105 3.71 -22.44 3.42
N PHE A 106 3.23 -21.99 2.27
CA PHE A 106 3.10 -20.58 1.93
C PHE A 106 1.67 -20.09 2.10
N ILE A 107 1.52 -18.96 2.77
CA ILE A 107 0.25 -18.29 3.01
C ILE A 107 0.18 -17.12 2.04
N PRO A 108 -0.89 -17.00 1.21
CA PRO A 108 -1.12 -15.81 0.40
C PRO A 108 -1.22 -14.57 1.30
N LYS A 109 -0.55 -13.52 0.90
CA LYS A 109 -0.58 -12.20 1.52
C LYS A 109 -1.05 -11.19 0.48
N SER A 110 -2.10 -10.44 0.79
CA SER A 110 -2.65 -9.43 -0.11
C SER A 110 -3.32 -8.34 0.69
N ASN A 111 -2.85 -7.11 0.52
CA ASN A 111 -3.48 -5.89 1.05
C ASN A 111 -3.24 -4.71 0.10
N ASP A 112 -3.26 -3.49 0.60
CA ASP A 112 -2.96 -2.27 -0.17
C ASP A 112 -1.49 -2.20 -0.63
N LEU A 113 -0.57 -2.69 0.20
CA LEU A 113 0.87 -2.55 0.00
C LEU A 113 1.48 -3.71 -0.80
N TYR A 114 0.94 -4.91 -0.69
CA TYR A 114 1.58 -6.10 -1.26
C TYR A 114 0.61 -7.15 -1.77
N GLN A 115 1.15 -7.99 -2.66
CA GLN A 115 0.57 -9.25 -3.10
C GLN A 115 1.71 -10.23 -3.36
N PHE A 116 1.83 -11.27 -2.55
CA PHE A 116 2.79 -12.38 -2.69
C PHE A 116 2.46 -13.51 -1.71
N LYS A 117 3.24 -14.61 -1.72
CA LYS A 117 3.09 -15.72 -0.79
C LYS A 117 4.26 -15.77 0.17
N GLN A 118 3.98 -16.02 1.46
CA GLN A 118 5.00 -16.04 2.51
C GLN A 118 4.87 -17.25 3.44
N SER A 119 6.01 -17.81 3.84
CA SER A 119 6.08 -18.82 4.90
C SER A 119 5.86 -18.20 6.28
N LYS A 120 5.58 -19.03 7.28
CA LYS A 120 5.78 -18.65 8.69
C LYS A 120 7.26 -18.35 8.96
N ASP A 121 7.54 -17.71 10.11
CA ASP A 121 8.90 -17.46 10.57
C ASP A 121 9.72 -18.78 10.59
N LEU A 122 10.89 -18.75 9.96
CA LEU A 122 11.76 -19.92 9.80
C LEU A 122 12.45 -20.36 11.09
N LYS A 123 12.28 -19.65 12.22
CA LYS A 123 12.84 -20.04 13.53
C LYS A 123 12.38 -21.43 13.97
N ASN A 124 11.19 -21.83 13.56
CA ASN A 124 10.59 -23.12 13.90
C ASN A 124 10.70 -24.16 12.78
N ALA A 125 11.39 -23.85 11.67
CA ALA A 125 11.56 -24.79 10.58
C ALA A 125 12.41 -25.99 11.02
N LYS A 126 11.90 -27.19 10.76
CA LYS A 126 12.59 -28.47 11.15
C LYS A 126 13.66 -28.88 10.15
N SER A 127 13.79 -28.22 9.02
CA SER A 127 14.76 -28.52 7.98
C SER A 127 16.20 -28.29 8.47
N LYS A 128 17.10 -29.22 8.17
CA LYS A 128 18.51 -29.12 8.50
C LYS A 128 19.21 -27.99 7.75
N ASN A 129 18.90 -27.83 6.46
CA ASN A 129 19.56 -26.80 5.63
C ASN A 129 19.07 -25.39 6.00
N ILE A 130 17.79 -25.24 6.33
CA ILE A 130 17.25 -23.97 6.86
C ILE A 130 17.92 -23.63 8.22
N ALA A 131 18.14 -24.61 9.10
CA ALA A 131 18.80 -24.38 10.36
C ALA A 131 20.28 -23.96 10.16
N ILE A 132 20.97 -24.53 9.18
CA ILE A 132 22.33 -24.11 8.80
C ILE A 132 22.35 -22.69 8.29
N LEU A 133 21.43 -22.30 7.37
CA LEU A 133 21.32 -20.91 6.89
C LEU A 133 21.10 -19.93 8.06
N ARG A 134 20.19 -20.26 8.97
CA ARG A 134 19.94 -19.42 10.16
C ARG A 134 21.21 -19.24 10.99
N GLU A 135 22.00 -20.28 11.20
CA GLU A 135 23.24 -20.18 11.97
C GLU A 135 24.31 -19.36 11.25
N GLN A 136 24.40 -19.43 9.91
CA GLN A 136 25.26 -18.54 9.12
C GLN A 136 24.84 -17.07 9.28
N LEU A 137 23.55 -16.77 9.16
CA LEU A 137 23.02 -15.40 9.28
C LEU A 137 23.12 -14.90 10.73
N PHE A 138 22.62 -15.63 11.72
CA PHE A 138 22.53 -15.18 13.12
C PHE A 138 23.86 -15.17 13.85
N GLY A 139 24.81 -16.02 13.42
CA GLY A 139 26.14 -16.10 14.00
C GLY A 139 27.15 -15.23 13.27
N LEU A 140 27.69 -15.77 12.20
CA LEU A 140 28.83 -15.18 11.49
C LEU A 140 28.48 -13.87 10.79
N PHE A 141 27.40 -13.85 10.02
CA PHE A 141 27.03 -12.68 9.26
C PHE A 141 26.58 -11.52 10.16
N ARG A 142 25.80 -11.78 11.19
CA ARG A 142 25.43 -10.75 12.18
C ARG A 142 26.66 -10.14 12.87
N THR A 143 27.65 -10.97 13.23
CA THR A 143 28.89 -10.49 13.83
C THR A 143 29.65 -9.59 12.87
N TRP A 144 29.75 -10.00 11.61
CA TRP A 144 30.35 -9.22 10.54
C TRP A 144 29.62 -7.87 10.35
N LEU A 145 28.26 -7.88 10.31
CA LEU A 145 27.47 -6.65 10.23
C LEU A 145 27.76 -5.68 11.37
N LYS A 146 27.82 -6.17 12.62
CA LYS A 146 28.20 -5.34 13.79
C LYS A 146 29.56 -4.71 13.63
N ASP A 147 30.52 -5.48 13.14
CA ASP A 147 31.90 -5.02 12.95
C ASP A 147 32.00 -3.93 11.86
N VAL A 148 31.24 -4.07 10.78
CA VAL A 148 31.25 -3.17 9.62
C VAL A 148 30.41 -1.92 9.86
N THR A 149 29.16 -2.09 10.29
CA THR A 149 28.21 -0.97 10.40
C THR A 149 28.34 -0.19 11.71
N LYS A 150 28.96 -0.80 12.75
CA LYS A 150 28.99 -0.33 14.13
C LYS A 150 27.61 -0.25 14.79
N ILE A 151 26.57 -0.75 14.15
CA ILE A 151 25.20 -0.81 14.70
C ILE A 151 25.17 -1.88 15.80
N SER A 152 24.61 -1.54 16.97
CA SER A 152 24.43 -2.46 18.09
C SER A 152 23.25 -3.40 17.81
N LEU A 153 23.54 -4.59 17.26
CA LEU A 153 22.53 -5.61 16.99
C LEU A 153 22.37 -6.57 18.15
N ASN A 154 21.14 -6.86 18.55
CA ASN A 154 20.80 -7.85 19.57
C ASN A 154 20.72 -9.28 18.99
N ASN A 155 20.11 -10.23 19.73
CA ASN A 155 20.00 -11.62 19.30
C ASN A 155 18.71 -11.93 18.52
N THR A 156 17.82 -10.94 18.37
CA THR A 156 16.58 -11.10 17.62
C THR A 156 16.86 -10.96 16.13
N VAL A 157 16.39 -11.91 15.35
CA VAL A 157 16.40 -11.89 13.90
C VAL A 157 15.10 -12.50 13.41
N ASP A 158 14.30 -11.73 12.69
CA ASP A 158 13.14 -12.22 11.98
C ASP A 158 13.58 -12.75 10.61
N MET A 159 13.04 -13.89 10.21
CA MET A 159 13.38 -14.49 8.94
C MET A 159 12.21 -15.29 8.38
N SER A 160 11.81 -15.00 7.17
CA SER A 160 10.76 -15.72 6.43
C SER A 160 11.19 -16.00 5.00
N CYS A 161 10.52 -16.96 4.37
CA CYS A 161 10.66 -17.23 2.95
C CYS A 161 9.47 -16.64 2.19
N ALA A 162 9.72 -15.95 1.09
CA ALA A 162 8.70 -15.38 0.23
C ALA A 162 8.84 -15.87 -1.21
N ILE A 163 7.71 -16.15 -1.85
CA ILE A 163 7.61 -16.46 -3.28
C ILE A 163 6.77 -15.37 -3.93
N TYR A 164 7.34 -14.76 -4.96
CA TYR A 164 6.64 -13.86 -5.86
C TYR A 164 6.49 -14.54 -7.22
N GLU A 165 5.25 -14.61 -7.69
CA GLU A 165 4.87 -15.15 -8.98
C GLU A 165 4.43 -14.03 -9.94
N ASN A 166 4.00 -14.38 -11.14
CA ASN A 166 3.53 -13.38 -12.13
C ASN A 166 2.47 -12.44 -11.52
N SER A 167 2.67 -11.15 -11.67
CA SER A 167 1.88 -10.04 -11.13
C SER A 167 2.04 -9.77 -9.63
N ASP A 168 2.84 -10.53 -8.90
CA ASP A 168 3.11 -10.25 -7.50
C ASP A 168 4.05 -9.05 -7.34
N VAL A 169 3.82 -8.28 -6.27
CA VAL A 169 4.46 -6.99 -6.01
C VAL A 169 4.54 -6.72 -4.50
N LEU A 170 5.53 -5.94 -4.08
CA LEU A 170 5.56 -5.28 -2.77
C LEU A 170 5.90 -3.82 -3.02
N LEU A 171 4.91 -2.94 -2.85
CA LEU A 171 5.01 -1.52 -3.18
C LEU A 171 5.96 -0.77 -2.24
N CYS A 172 6.19 0.50 -2.52
CA CYS A 172 7.17 1.32 -1.83
C CYS A 172 6.87 1.47 -0.33
N HIS A 173 7.87 1.14 0.50
CA HIS A 173 7.85 1.20 1.96
C HIS A 173 9.27 1.41 2.50
N ASP A 174 9.42 1.68 3.79
CA ASP A 174 10.71 1.93 4.44
C ASP A 174 11.18 0.85 5.43
N ASP A 175 10.38 -0.24 5.59
CA ASP A 175 10.61 -1.33 6.55
C ASP A 175 10.59 -0.93 8.02
N GLU A 176 10.27 0.31 8.33
CA GLU A 176 10.36 0.80 9.67
C GLU A 176 9.34 0.18 10.62
N LEU A 177 9.86 -0.56 11.55
CA LEU A 177 9.16 -1.07 12.72
C LEU A 177 10.11 -1.02 13.91
N GLU A 178 9.57 -0.85 15.11
CA GLU A 178 10.36 -0.77 16.34
C GLU A 178 11.38 -1.92 16.45
N GLY A 179 12.63 -1.54 16.62
CA GLY A 179 13.75 -2.45 16.78
C GLY A 179 14.38 -2.99 15.50
N ARG A 180 13.81 -2.81 14.32
CA ARG A 180 14.45 -3.19 13.05
C ARG A 180 15.60 -2.24 12.73
N ARG A 181 16.81 -2.76 12.47
CA ARG A 181 17.99 -1.95 12.23
C ARG A 181 18.66 -2.23 10.89
N ILE A 182 18.72 -3.49 10.48
CA ILE A 182 19.27 -3.89 9.18
C ILE A 182 18.30 -4.87 8.53
N ALA A 183 17.83 -4.54 7.33
CA ALA A 183 17.08 -5.44 6.46
C ALA A 183 18.04 -6.28 5.61
N PHE A 184 17.65 -7.50 5.28
CA PHE A 184 18.36 -8.34 4.32
C PHE A 184 17.40 -9.10 3.41
N VAL A 185 17.84 -9.35 2.17
CA VAL A 185 17.14 -10.18 1.19
C VAL A 185 18.15 -11.12 0.54
N TYR A 186 18.01 -12.43 0.77
CA TYR A 186 18.80 -13.47 0.14
C TYR A 186 18.04 -14.09 -1.02
N TYR A 187 18.57 -14.01 -2.23
CA TYR A 187 17.93 -14.39 -3.47
C TYR A 187 18.26 -15.82 -3.90
N LEU A 188 17.22 -16.60 -4.15
CA LEU A 188 17.27 -17.97 -4.66
C LEU A 188 16.50 -18.10 -5.99
N VAL A 189 16.51 -17.05 -6.79
CA VAL A 189 15.90 -17.00 -8.12
C VAL A 189 16.55 -18.02 -9.09
N PRO A 190 15.93 -18.36 -10.23
CA PRO A 190 16.59 -19.08 -11.30
C PRO A 190 17.90 -18.41 -11.76
N GLN A 191 18.89 -19.21 -12.19
CA GLN A 191 20.20 -18.68 -12.61
C GLN A 191 20.12 -17.76 -13.84
N ASP A 192 19.10 -17.94 -14.67
CA ASP A 192 18.80 -17.14 -15.87
C ASP A 192 17.83 -15.98 -15.60
N TRP A 193 17.62 -15.62 -14.31
CA TRP A 193 16.81 -14.44 -13.96
C TRP A 193 17.44 -13.16 -14.48
N ASN A 194 16.66 -12.32 -15.12
CA ASN A 194 17.14 -11.06 -15.69
C ASN A 194 16.09 -9.94 -15.55
N ALA A 195 16.40 -8.73 -16.02
CA ALA A 195 15.54 -7.55 -15.86
C ALA A 195 14.15 -7.70 -16.50
N SER A 196 14.01 -8.50 -17.57
CA SER A 196 12.70 -8.72 -18.20
C SER A 196 11.76 -9.61 -17.39
N ASP A 197 12.28 -10.36 -16.41
CA ASP A 197 11.47 -11.17 -15.48
C ASP A 197 10.80 -10.30 -14.40
N GLY A 198 11.19 -9.02 -14.26
CA GLY A 198 10.72 -8.13 -13.20
C GLY A 198 11.27 -8.50 -11.82
N GLY A 199 10.54 -8.16 -10.76
CA GLY A 199 10.87 -8.53 -9.39
C GLY A 199 12.18 -7.92 -8.88
N SER A 200 12.64 -6.79 -9.43
CA SER A 200 13.81 -6.05 -8.93
C SER A 200 13.55 -5.46 -7.55
N LEU A 201 14.61 -5.24 -6.80
CA LEU A 201 14.58 -4.37 -5.63
C LEU A 201 14.92 -2.95 -6.09
N ASP A 202 13.90 -2.10 -6.11
CA ASP A 202 14.04 -0.71 -6.53
C ASP A 202 14.22 0.18 -5.30
N LEU A 203 15.24 1.03 -5.32
CA LEU A 203 15.57 1.95 -4.24
C LEU A 203 15.21 3.38 -4.65
N PHE A 204 14.48 4.07 -3.79
CA PHE A 204 13.97 5.42 -4.06
C PHE A 204 14.86 6.48 -3.42
N GLU A 205 15.04 7.59 -4.12
CA GLU A 205 15.53 8.81 -3.49
C GLU A 205 14.41 9.50 -2.71
N THR A 206 14.78 10.36 -1.77
CA THR A 206 13.84 11.16 -0.99
C THR A 206 13.89 12.62 -1.42
N ASN A 207 12.72 13.26 -1.52
CA ASN A 207 12.61 14.69 -1.76
C ASN A 207 12.96 15.52 -0.50
N SER A 208 12.92 16.85 -0.61
CA SER A 208 13.18 17.77 0.51
C SER A 208 12.24 17.59 1.71
N ASN A 209 11.09 16.95 1.49
CA ASN A 209 10.11 16.66 2.53
C ASN A 209 10.33 15.29 3.18
N GLY A 210 11.37 14.54 2.80
CA GLY A 210 11.62 13.19 3.32
C GLY A 210 10.70 12.12 2.70
N GLU A 211 9.96 12.43 1.63
CA GLU A 211 9.08 11.49 0.95
C GLU A 211 9.82 10.78 -0.19
N PRO A 212 9.52 9.50 -0.47
CA PRO A 212 10.09 8.81 -1.62
C PRO A 212 9.62 9.45 -2.94
N SER A 213 10.57 9.69 -3.82
CA SER A 213 10.33 10.28 -5.13
C SER A 213 10.64 9.27 -6.26
N ASP A 214 11.64 9.51 -7.08
CA ASP A 214 11.93 8.64 -8.21
C ASP A 214 12.82 7.44 -7.80
N ILE A 215 12.74 6.35 -8.59
CA ILE A 215 13.61 5.19 -8.44
C ILE A 215 15.03 5.60 -8.84
N LYS A 216 15.96 5.52 -7.90
CA LYS A 216 17.35 5.88 -8.09
C LYS A 216 18.19 4.70 -8.54
N ARG A 217 17.94 3.52 -7.97
CA ARG A 217 18.66 2.28 -8.32
C ARG A 217 17.68 1.13 -8.48
N VAL A 218 17.99 0.26 -9.43
CA VAL A 218 17.27 -0.98 -9.70
C VAL A 218 18.23 -2.14 -9.52
N LEU A 219 18.00 -2.97 -8.51
CA LEU A 219 18.81 -4.14 -8.21
C LEU A 219 18.11 -5.40 -8.72
N VAL A 220 18.55 -5.89 -9.87
CA VAL A 220 18.01 -7.13 -10.44
C VAL A 220 18.48 -8.33 -9.60
N PRO A 221 17.59 -9.20 -9.11
CA PRO A 221 17.93 -10.38 -8.36
C PRO A 221 18.90 -11.30 -9.11
N SER A 222 19.86 -11.88 -8.41
CA SER A 222 20.69 -12.93 -8.97
C SER A 222 20.77 -14.13 -8.02
N PHE A 223 20.90 -15.34 -8.57
CA PHE A 223 20.99 -16.57 -7.80
C PHE A 223 22.13 -16.51 -6.77
N ASN A 224 21.84 -16.93 -5.53
CA ASN A 224 22.82 -16.97 -4.44
C ASN A 224 23.45 -15.59 -4.12
N SER A 225 22.69 -14.52 -4.25
CA SER A 225 23.13 -13.18 -3.84
C SER A 225 22.33 -12.67 -2.64
N LEU A 226 22.95 -11.83 -1.83
CA LEU A 226 22.32 -11.20 -0.68
C LEU A 226 22.45 -9.68 -0.79
N VAL A 227 21.36 -8.98 -0.50
CA VAL A 227 21.35 -7.52 -0.33
C VAL A 227 21.04 -7.22 1.13
N PHE A 228 21.71 -6.22 1.71
CA PHE A 228 21.35 -5.68 3.00
C PHE A 228 21.49 -4.17 3.03
N PHE A 229 20.71 -3.51 3.88
CA PHE A 229 20.72 -2.07 4.08
C PHE A 229 20.26 -1.71 5.49
N GLU A 230 20.64 -0.53 5.95
CA GLU A 230 20.17 0.01 7.23
C GLU A 230 18.71 0.47 7.08
N VAL A 231 17.87 0.10 8.06
CA VAL A 231 16.47 0.54 8.14
C VAL A 231 16.44 1.94 8.76
N THR A 232 16.02 2.91 7.95
CA THR A 232 15.92 4.32 8.33
C THR A 232 14.65 4.94 7.75
N GLU A 233 14.29 6.14 8.18
CA GLU A 233 13.18 6.91 7.60
C GLU A 233 13.34 7.28 6.12
N LYS A 234 14.49 6.96 5.51
CA LYS A 234 14.83 7.22 4.10
C LYS A 234 15.08 5.96 3.28
N SER A 235 15.04 4.78 3.90
CA SER A 235 15.34 3.51 3.22
C SER A 235 14.17 3.01 2.37
N PHE A 236 13.50 3.90 1.63
CA PHE A 236 12.36 3.56 0.79
C PHE A 236 12.76 2.65 -0.37
N HIS A 237 12.07 1.53 -0.46
CA HIS A 237 12.32 0.52 -1.47
C HIS A 237 11.03 -0.23 -1.82
N GLN A 238 11.05 -0.96 -2.94
CA GLN A 238 9.97 -1.84 -3.36
C GLN A 238 10.52 -3.10 -4.01
N VAL A 239 9.70 -4.15 -4.05
CA VAL A 239 9.87 -5.24 -5.01
C VAL A 239 8.97 -4.94 -6.19
N SER A 240 9.55 -4.63 -7.36
CA SER A 240 8.78 -4.38 -8.56
C SER A 240 7.99 -5.64 -8.97
N GLU A 241 6.94 -5.44 -9.75
CA GLU A 241 6.09 -6.53 -10.21
C GLU A 241 6.89 -7.62 -10.93
N VAL A 242 6.63 -8.88 -10.59
CA VAL A 242 7.18 -10.04 -11.32
C VAL A 242 6.41 -10.20 -12.64
N LEU A 243 7.13 -10.08 -13.74
CA LEU A 243 6.57 -10.12 -15.10
C LEU A 243 6.65 -11.50 -15.73
N SER A 244 7.54 -12.36 -15.26
CA SER A 244 7.70 -13.71 -15.79
C SER A 244 6.50 -14.59 -15.45
N SER A 245 5.94 -15.25 -16.45
CA SER A 245 4.85 -16.24 -16.29
C SER A 245 5.35 -17.66 -15.98
N SER A 246 6.66 -17.91 -16.11
CA SER A 246 7.25 -19.25 -16.00
C SER A 246 8.28 -19.37 -14.85
N LYS A 247 8.70 -18.25 -14.26
CA LYS A 247 9.68 -18.21 -13.19
C LYS A 247 9.08 -17.58 -11.94
N SER A 248 9.54 -18.01 -10.77
CA SER A 248 9.19 -17.39 -9.49
C SER A 248 10.42 -16.82 -8.80
N ARG A 249 10.23 -15.72 -8.08
CA ARG A 249 11.24 -15.04 -7.28
C ARG A 249 11.18 -15.58 -5.85
N LEU A 250 12.00 -16.60 -5.56
CA LEU A 250 12.15 -17.14 -4.21
C LEU A 250 13.20 -16.32 -3.44
N THR A 251 12.86 -15.92 -2.22
CA THR A 251 13.77 -15.18 -1.33
C THR A 251 13.63 -15.63 0.11
N VAL A 252 14.73 -15.50 0.86
CA VAL A 252 14.70 -15.47 2.32
C VAL A 252 15.03 -14.06 2.75
N SER A 253 14.12 -13.42 3.46
CA SER A 253 14.28 -12.03 3.91
C SER A 253 13.96 -11.89 5.39
N GLY A 254 14.43 -10.79 5.97
CA GLY A 254 14.18 -10.49 7.37
C GLY A 254 15.01 -9.32 7.88
N TRP A 255 15.04 -9.20 9.22
CA TRP A 255 15.64 -8.05 9.88
C TRP A 255 16.52 -8.49 11.06
N PHE A 256 17.66 -7.80 11.18
CA PHE A 256 18.45 -7.79 12.39
C PHE A 256 17.99 -6.65 13.28
N HIS A 257 17.78 -6.92 14.56
CA HIS A 257 17.21 -5.99 15.51
C HIS A 257 18.26 -5.35 16.42
N GLY A 258 17.95 -4.15 16.93
CA GLY A 258 18.78 -3.39 17.85
C GLY A 258 17.96 -2.34 18.60
N GLU A 259 18.63 -1.33 19.15
CA GLU A 259 17.97 -0.19 19.76
C GLU A 259 17.29 0.65 18.67
N THR A 260 16.06 1.10 18.96
CA THR A 260 15.27 1.96 18.07
C THR A 260 15.90 3.35 18.00
N GLU A 261 16.04 3.89 16.80
CA GLU A 261 16.50 5.27 16.64
C GLU A 261 15.33 6.28 16.72
N PRO A 262 15.58 7.46 17.29
CA PRO A 262 14.59 8.53 17.27
C PRO A 262 14.28 8.97 15.83
N ARG A 263 13.01 9.20 15.53
CA ARG A 263 12.53 9.64 14.22
C ARG A 263 12.09 11.08 14.23
N SER A 264 12.17 11.69 13.07
CA SER A 264 11.56 12.99 12.82
C SER A 264 10.03 12.85 12.74
N ASN A 265 9.31 13.63 13.55
CA ASN A 265 7.85 13.74 13.48
C ASN A 265 7.45 14.58 12.25
N PHE A 266 7.63 14.02 11.05
CA PHE A 266 7.17 14.69 9.84
C PHE A 266 5.79 14.16 9.44
N THR A 267 4.79 15.03 9.53
CA THR A 267 3.42 14.76 9.06
C THR A 267 3.11 15.65 7.87
N MET A 268 3.11 15.08 6.68
CA MET A 268 2.60 15.79 5.52
C MET A 268 1.09 15.65 5.45
N GLN A 269 0.41 16.79 5.33
CA GLN A 269 -1.02 16.83 5.05
C GLN A 269 -1.20 17.06 3.53
N PRO A 270 -1.80 16.11 2.80
CA PRO A 270 -2.12 16.37 1.40
C PRO A 270 -3.14 17.51 1.31
N THR A 271 -2.78 18.58 0.61
CA THR A 271 -3.71 19.65 0.27
C THR A 271 -4.71 19.15 -0.76
N ARG A 272 -6.00 19.12 -0.42
CA ARG A 272 -7.10 18.86 -1.35
C ARG A 272 -7.98 20.09 -1.44
N THR A 273 -8.49 20.36 -2.63
CA THR A 273 -9.48 21.43 -2.82
C THR A 273 -10.83 20.96 -2.31
N ILE A 274 -11.36 21.68 -1.33
CA ILE A 274 -12.67 21.42 -0.73
C ILE A 274 -13.67 22.34 -1.40
N TYR A 275 -14.80 21.79 -1.83
CA TYR A 275 -15.90 22.52 -2.45
C TYR A 275 -17.12 22.53 -1.55
N PHE A 276 -17.82 23.65 -1.52
CA PHE A 276 -19.09 23.81 -0.82
C PHE A 276 -20.25 23.71 -1.81
N PRO A 277 -21.48 23.34 -1.35
CA PRO A 277 -22.63 23.21 -2.22
C PRO A 277 -22.93 24.50 -3.01
N LEU A 278 -23.03 24.37 -4.34
CA LEU A 278 -23.35 25.45 -5.26
C LEU A 278 -24.87 25.54 -5.47
N ASP A 279 -25.40 26.74 -5.52
CA ASP A 279 -26.80 26.97 -5.89
C ASP A 279 -27.02 26.66 -7.38
N ALA A 280 -28.06 25.88 -7.67
CA ALA A 280 -28.48 25.51 -9.01
C ALA A 280 -29.97 25.17 -9.02
N GLU A 281 -30.61 25.23 -10.19
CA GLU A 281 -31.99 24.83 -10.38
C GLU A 281 -32.13 23.29 -10.30
N ASP A 282 -33.24 22.80 -9.77
CA ASP A 282 -33.50 21.36 -9.61
C ASP A 282 -33.59 20.64 -10.97
N ASP A 283 -33.95 21.35 -12.05
CA ASP A 283 -33.99 20.83 -13.43
C ASP A 283 -32.63 20.34 -13.93
N LEU A 284 -31.54 20.79 -13.33
CA LEU A 284 -30.18 20.32 -13.66
C LEU A 284 -30.05 18.77 -13.49
N LEU A 285 -30.75 18.18 -12.54
CA LEU A 285 -30.76 16.71 -12.35
C LEU A 285 -31.36 15.99 -13.57
N LEU A 286 -32.45 16.53 -14.14
CA LEU A 286 -33.14 15.95 -15.29
C LEU A 286 -32.29 15.96 -16.56
N GLU A 287 -31.32 16.84 -16.66
CA GLU A 287 -30.41 16.92 -17.82
C GLU A 287 -29.35 15.80 -17.82
N TRP A 288 -29.04 15.24 -16.66
CA TRP A 288 -27.90 14.33 -16.50
C TRP A 288 -28.26 12.92 -16.03
N ILE A 289 -29.26 12.83 -15.15
CA ILE A 289 -29.52 11.60 -14.37
C ILE A 289 -30.69 10.84 -15.01
N ASN A 290 -30.57 9.52 -15.03
CA ASN A 290 -31.65 8.64 -15.48
C ASN A 290 -32.90 8.89 -14.61
N PRO A 291 -34.07 9.20 -15.23
CA PRO A 291 -35.29 9.55 -14.51
C PRO A 291 -35.75 8.52 -13.47
N ILE A 292 -35.34 7.26 -13.59
CA ILE A 292 -35.66 6.22 -12.63
C ILE A 292 -35.14 6.57 -11.23
N TYR A 293 -33.99 7.21 -11.11
CA TYR A 293 -33.38 7.64 -9.85
C TYR A 293 -33.91 8.96 -9.32
N LEU A 294 -34.89 9.53 -10.01
CA LEU A 294 -35.65 10.71 -9.57
C LEU A 294 -37.11 10.37 -9.21
N ASN A 295 -37.50 9.10 -9.38
CA ASN A 295 -38.81 8.60 -9.01
C ASN A 295 -38.84 8.32 -7.48
N THR A 296 -39.84 8.89 -6.78
CA THR A 296 -39.90 8.83 -5.31
C THR A 296 -39.96 7.39 -4.78
N GLU A 297 -40.78 6.51 -5.39
CA GLU A 297 -40.88 5.11 -4.92
C GLU A 297 -39.56 4.35 -5.05
N ILE A 298 -38.85 4.55 -6.15
CA ILE A 298 -37.54 3.91 -6.38
C ILE A 298 -36.47 4.50 -5.44
N VAL A 299 -36.52 5.80 -5.18
CA VAL A 299 -35.61 6.48 -4.26
C VAL A 299 -35.80 5.97 -2.81
N ASP A 300 -37.06 5.76 -2.39
CA ASP A 300 -37.38 5.23 -1.07
C ASP A 300 -36.86 3.77 -0.91
N ASP A 301 -37.04 2.92 -1.93
CA ASP A 301 -36.49 1.55 -1.95
C ASP A 301 -34.94 1.53 -1.88
N ILE A 302 -34.29 2.45 -2.61
CA ILE A 302 -32.85 2.61 -2.61
C ILE A 302 -32.34 3.06 -1.24
N GLN A 303 -33.04 4.00 -0.61
CA GLN A 303 -32.68 4.49 0.72
C GLN A 303 -32.77 3.35 1.75
N GLU A 304 -33.86 2.58 1.75
CA GLU A 304 -34.03 1.43 2.65
C GLU A 304 -32.89 0.43 2.50
N GLN A 305 -32.51 0.08 1.27
CA GLN A 305 -31.39 -0.82 1.01
C GLN A 305 -30.04 -0.21 1.47
N PHE A 306 -29.81 1.08 1.21
CA PHE A 306 -28.57 1.74 1.62
C PHE A 306 -28.42 1.83 3.15
N GLU A 307 -29.51 2.06 3.88
CA GLU A 307 -29.52 2.09 5.34
C GLU A 307 -29.19 0.70 5.96
N GLU A 308 -29.56 -0.38 5.26
CA GLU A 308 -29.24 -1.75 5.70
C GLU A 308 -27.79 -2.15 5.36
N GLU A 309 -27.30 -1.83 4.16
CA GLU A 309 -26.03 -2.35 3.62
C GLU A 309 -24.86 -1.37 3.70
N SER A 310 -25.14 -0.07 3.94
CA SER A 310 -24.16 1.04 3.90
C SER A 310 -23.44 1.20 2.56
N GLU A 311 -23.92 0.49 1.51
CA GLU A 311 -23.44 0.57 0.14
C GLU A 311 -24.58 0.36 -0.86
N ILE A 312 -24.43 0.92 -2.06
CA ILE A 312 -25.33 0.64 -3.18
C ILE A 312 -24.68 0.91 -4.52
N GLN A 313 -25.08 0.16 -5.56
CA GLN A 313 -24.66 0.33 -6.93
C GLN A 313 -25.86 0.61 -7.85
N LEU A 314 -25.91 1.80 -8.43
CA LEU A 314 -26.98 2.30 -9.28
C LEU A 314 -26.53 2.23 -10.76
N LYS A 315 -27.00 1.23 -11.49
CA LYS A 315 -26.66 0.98 -12.90
C LYS A 315 -27.36 1.97 -13.83
N ASP A 316 -26.71 2.30 -14.95
CA ASP A 316 -27.23 3.26 -15.94
C ASP A 316 -27.62 4.60 -15.29
N PHE A 317 -26.79 5.08 -14.35
CA PHE A 317 -27.09 6.24 -13.53
C PHE A 317 -27.21 7.52 -14.34
N LEU A 318 -26.31 7.75 -15.28
CA LEU A 318 -26.40 8.88 -16.20
C LEU A 318 -27.25 8.53 -17.42
N LEU A 319 -27.90 9.53 -18.01
CA LEU A 319 -28.45 9.43 -19.35
C LEU A 319 -27.36 8.93 -20.29
N ASN A 320 -27.67 7.93 -21.10
CA ASN A 320 -26.69 7.26 -21.95
C ASN A 320 -25.92 8.22 -22.87
N GLU A 321 -26.59 9.22 -23.44
CA GLU A 321 -25.94 10.25 -24.28
C GLU A 321 -24.92 11.10 -23.50
N LYS A 322 -25.20 11.40 -22.24
CA LYS A 322 -24.29 12.16 -21.35
C LYS A 322 -23.09 11.31 -20.96
N TYR A 323 -23.33 10.05 -20.63
CA TYR A 323 -22.29 9.07 -20.31
C TYR A 323 -21.30 8.89 -21.46
N ILE A 324 -21.80 8.60 -22.68
CA ILE A 324 -20.95 8.41 -23.86
C ILE A 324 -20.12 9.67 -24.14
N LYS A 325 -20.73 10.86 -24.05
CA LYS A 325 -20.01 12.10 -24.28
C LYS A 325 -18.92 12.36 -23.22
N LEU A 326 -19.17 12.05 -21.95
CA LEU A 326 -18.13 12.12 -20.91
C LEU A 326 -16.99 11.13 -21.17
N GLU A 327 -17.30 9.89 -21.57
CA GLU A 327 -16.30 8.87 -21.92
C GLU A 327 -15.39 9.33 -23.08
N GLU A 328 -15.97 9.92 -24.12
CA GLU A 328 -15.21 10.49 -25.24
C GLU A 328 -14.27 11.62 -24.78
N ILE A 329 -14.77 12.55 -23.96
CA ILE A 329 -13.97 13.66 -23.43
C ILE A 329 -12.84 13.13 -22.55
N LEU A 330 -13.13 12.19 -21.63
CA LEU A 330 -12.13 11.60 -20.75
C LEU A 330 -11.04 10.89 -21.53
N SER A 331 -11.40 10.18 -22.62
CA SER A 331 -10.43 9.47 -23.48
C SER A 331 -9.48 10.43 -24.22
N GLN A 332 -9.90 11.66 -24.47
CA GLN A 332 -9.11 12.71 -25.14
C GLN A 332 -8.39 13.63 -24.16
N THR A 333 -8.74 13.55 -22.89
CA THR A 333 -8.19 14.42 -21.83
C THR A 333 -6.74 14.05 -21.51
N LYS A 334 -5.90 15.07 -21.29
CA LYS A 334 -4.53 14.89 -20.84
C LYS A 334 -4.48 14.82 -19.32
N PHE A 335 -4.07 13.66 -18.82
CA PHE A 335 -3.84 13.43 -17.40
C PHE A 335 -2.37 13.62 -17.05
N SER A 336 -2.12 14.08 -15.83
CA SER A 336 -0.77 14.23 -15.27
C SER A 336 -0.52 13.16 -14.24
N ARG A 337 0.62 12.50 -14.34
CA ARG A 337 1.09 11.55 -13.33
C ARG A 337 1.26 12.28 -12.00
N LYS A 338 0.62 11.76 -10.96
CA LYS A 338 0.86 12.14 -9.57
C LYS A 338 1.43 10.94 -8.84
N PHE A 339 2.61 11.11 -8.32
CA PHE A 339 3.39 10.06 -7.73
C PHE A 339 3.96 10.52 -6.38
N ILE A 340 3.57 9.81 -5.33
CA ILE A 340 4.19 9.78 -4.02
C ILE A 340 4.26 8.29 -3.70
N ALA A 341 5.44 7.70 -3.85
CA ALA A 341 5.59 6.25 -3.96
C ALA A 341 4.99 5.46 -2.78
N ASN A 342 5.11 5.98 -1.55
CA ASN A 342 4.53 5.37 -0.35
C ASN A 342 3.08 5.79 -0.05
N GLN A 343 2.37 6.34 -1.01
CA GLN A 343 0.95 6.73 -0.88
C GLN A 343 0.15 6.37 -2.12
N ARG A 344 0.64 6.72 -3.32
CA ARG A 344 -0.11 6.54 -4.57
C ARG A 344 0.73 6.70 -5.83
N LEU A 345 0.26 6.07 -6.89
CA LEU A 345 0.55 6.41 -8.27
C LEU A 345 -0.79 6.56 -8.99
N THR A 346 -1.13 7.76 -9.39
CA THR A 346 -2.38 8.10 -10.09
C THR A 346 -2.10 9.01 -11.28
N TYR A 347 -3.06 9.08 -12.20
CA TYR A 347 -3.07 10.07 -13.28
C TYR A 347 -4.29 10.96 -13.10
N ASP A 348 -4.05 12.18 -12.62
CA ASP A 348 -5.11 13.14 -12.28
C ASP A 348 -5.24 14.21 -13.37
N ILE A 349 -6.46 14.71 -13.59
CA ILE A 349 -6.70 15.84 -14.47
C ILE A 349 -6.07 17.13 -13.89
N LYS A 350 -5.55 18.01 -14.76
CA LYS A 350 -5.16 19.37 -14.35
C LYS A 350 -6.36 20.30 -14.43
N GLU A 351 -6.55 21.12 -13.40
CA GLU A 351 -7.68 22.08 -13.34
C GLU A 351 -7.75 23.00 -14.58
N ASP A 352 -6.61 23.40 -15.12
CA ASP A 352 -6.53 24.27 -16.32
C ASP A 352 -6.96 23.58 -17.63
N ASN A 353 -7.16 22.26 -17.63
CA ASN A 353 -7.45 21.45 -18.82
C ASN A 353 -8.81 20.75 -18.76
N VAL A 354 -9.72 21.23 -17.91
CA VAL A 354 -11.06 20.63 -17.80
C VAL A 354 -11.92 21.09 -18.95
N ASP A 355 -12.40 20.16 -19.77
CA ASP A 355 -13.38 20.43 -20.82
C ASP A 355 -14.66 21.05 -20.25
N THR A 356 -15.32 21.95 -21.00
CA THR A 356 -16.52 22.67 -20.55
C THR A 356 -17.65 21.72 -20.15
N PHE A 357 -17.86 20.62 -20.90
CA PHE A 357 -18.91 19.65 -20.60
C PHE A 357 -18.59 18.84 -19.34
N LEU A 358 -17.33 18.44 -19.18
CA LEU A 358 -16.85 17.81 -17.95
C LEU A 358 -16.98 18.76 -16.76
N ALA A 359 -16.67 20.06 -16.93
CA ALA A 359 -16.85 21.08 -15.89
C ALA A 359 -18.33 21.22 -15.46
N GLN A 360 -19.28 21.13 -16.42
CA GLN A 360 -20.71 21.13 -16.11
C GLN A 360 -21.10 19.91 -15.25
N PHE A 361 -20.58 18.73 -15.58
CA PHE A 361 -20.81 17.53 -14.76
C PHE A 361 -20.22 17.65 -13.36
N LEU A 362 -18.99 18.18 -13.23
CA LEU A 362 -18.40 18.44 -11.91
C LEU A 362 -19.19 19.49 -11.11
N THR A 363 -19.80 20.47 -11.79
CA THR A 363 -20.70 21.45 -11.17
C THR A 363 -21.98 20.77 -10.66
N LEU A 364 -22.55 19.81 -11.44
CA LEU A 364 -23.68 19.00 -10.97
C LEU A 364 -23.34 18.29 -9.65
N LEU A 365 -22.21 17.57 -9.59
CA LEU A 365 -21.80 16.84 -8.38
C LEU A 365 -21.62 17.76 -7.15
N ARG A 366 -21.34 19.04 -7.37
CA ARG A 366 -21.15 20.07 -6.33
C ARG A 366 -22.41 20.88 -6.06
N SER A 367 -23.53 20.62 -6.76
CA SER A 367 -24.75 21.41 -6.67
C SER A 367 -25.65 20.97 -5.51
N ARG A 368 -26.39 21.94 -4.91
CA ARG A 368 -27.39 21.65 -3.88
C ARG A 368 -28.46 20.63 -4.31
N PRO A 369 -29.00 20.66 -5.55
CA PRO A 369 -29.92 19.62 -6.01
C PRO A 369 -29.30 18.22 -5.93
N PHE A 370 -28.03 18.06 -6.27
CA PHE A 370 -27.36 16.78 -6.21
C PHE A 370 -27.13 16.31 -4.76
N TYR A 371 -26.74 17.21 -3.86
CA TYR A 371 -26.67 16.91 -2.43
C TYR A 371 -28.03 16.46 -1.87
N LYS A 372 -29.13 17.14 -2.24
CA LYS A 372 -30.50 16.73 -1.87
C LYS A 372 -30.84 15.33 -2.41
N LEU A 373 -30.42 15.02 -3.63
CA LEU A 373 -30.62 13.69 -4.20
C LEU A 373 -29.85 12.64 -3.41
N LEU A 374 -28.57 12.88 -3.10
CA LEU A 374 -27.79 11.99 -2.27
C LEU A 374 -28.40 11.77 -0.89
N THR A 375 -28.88 12.84 -0.23
CA THR A 375 -29.61 12.71 1.05
C THR A 375 -30.83 11.80 0.92
N LYS A 376 -31.60 11.92 -0.16
CA LYS A 376 -32.77 11.06 -0.39
C LYS A 376 -32.40 9.62 -0.68
N LEU A 377 -31.32 9.37 -1.41
CA LEU A 377 -30.87 8.00 -1.74
C LEU A 377 -30.21 7.28 -0.57
N THR A 378 -29.69 8.01 0.42
CA THR A 378 -28.85 7.42 1.47
C THR A 378 -29.37 7.65 2.90
N GLY A 379 -30.32 8.57 3.09
CA GLY A 379 -30.74 8.99 4.44
C GLY A 379 -29.70 9.88 5.17
N ILE A 380 -28.50 10.11 4.59
CA ILE A 380 -27.44 10.90 5.22
C ILE A 380 -27.76 12.40 5.07
N GLU A 381 -27.68 13.18 6.14
CA GLU A 381 -27.94 14.62 6.12
C GLU A 381 -26.76 15.40 5.54
N LEU A 382 -26.76 15.55 4.22
CA LEU A 382 -25.73 16.28 3.48
C LEU A 382 -26.07 17.77 3.22
N VAL A 383 -27.26 18.23 3.60
CA VAL A 383 -27.72 19.63 3.41
C VAL A 383 -28.47 20.07 4.64
N ASP A 384 -28.09 21.20 5.23
CA ASP A 384 -28.90 21.88 6.24
C ASP A 384 -30.19 22.40 5.61
N PHE A 385 -31.34 21.83 5.99
CA PHE A 385 -32.66 22.25 5.50
C PHE A 385 -33.19 23.50 6.19
N GLU A 386 -32.49 24.07 7.17
CA GLU A 386 -32.98 25.20 7.93
C GLU A 386 -32.34 26.55 7.51
N ASN A 387 -33.21 27.46 7.03
CA ASN A 387 -33.13 28.91 7.06
C ASN A 387 -32.00 29.61 6.26
N VAL A 388 -32.26 29.80 4.97
CA VAL A 388 -31.88 31.04 4.32
C VAL A 388 -33.15 31.95 4.30
N GLU A 389 -33.41 32.65 5.40
CA GLU A 389 -34.20 33.88 5.26
C GLU A 389 -33.36 34.89 4.46
N PRO A 390 -33.89 35.51 3.40
CA PRO A 390 -33.20 36.58 2.69
C PRO A 390 -33.14 37.80 3.60
N ASN A 391 -32.00 38.07 4.22
CA ASN A 391 -31.76 39.35 4.86
C ASN A 391 -31.69 40.46 3.78
N HIS A 392 -32.81 41.07 3.50
CA HIS A 392 -32.88 42.41 2.98
C HIS A 392 -32.56 43.37 4.13
N ASP A 393 -31.29 43.80 4.22
CA ASP A 393 -30.97 45.16 4.70
C ASP A 393 -29.53 45.53 4.29
N GLU A 394 -29.47 46.32 3.21
CA GLU A 394 -28.32 47.15 2.89
C GLU A 394 -28.33 48.35 3.84
N THR A 395 -27.43 48.44 4.81
CA THR A 395 -26.94 49.71 5.32
C THR A 395 -25.48 49.60 5.75
N HIS A 396 -24.72 50.59 5.26
CA HIS A 396 -23.30 50.86 5.54
C HIS A 396 -22.90 50.86 7.01
N GLY A 397 -21.74 50.27 7.32
CA GLY A 397 -21.05 50.56 8.59
C GLY A 397 -19.91 49.62 8.95
N THR A 398 -18.70 50.06 8.67
CA THR A 398 -17.40 49.84 9.36
C THR A 398 -17.17 48.62 10.27
N GLU A 399 -16.15 47.88 9.89
CA GLU A 399 -15.23 46.99 10.63
C GLU A 399 -15.44 46.76 12.13
N SER A 400 -15.76 45.54 12.49
CA SER A 400 -15.22 44.89 13.71
C SER A 400 -15.18 43.37 13.50
N PHE A 401 -13.99 42.79 13.60
CA PHE A 401 -13.77 41.34 13.61
C PHE A 401 -14.48 40.73 14.83
N SER A 402 -15.72 40.33 14.68
CA SER A 402 -16.40 39.45 15.62
C SER A 402 -16.21 38.01 15.18
N LYS A 403 -15.72 37.14 16.09
CA LYS A 403 -15.68 35.68 15.94
C LYS A 403 -17.12 35.18 15.70
N SER A 404 -17.53 35.09 14.44
CA SER A 404 -18.77 34.41 14.08
C SER A 404 -18.57 32.91 14.18
N ASN A 405 -19.48 32.24 14.87
CA ASN A 405 -19.64 30.81 14.92
C ASN A 405 -19.62 30.27 13.48
N LYS A 406 -18.54 29.58 13.08
CA LYS A 406 -18.51 28.81 11.84
C LYS A 406 -19.41 27.59 12.07
N SER A 407 -20.67 27.66 11.64
CA SER A 407 -21.43 26.46 11.32
C SER A 407 -20.63 25.76 10.21
N THR A 408 -20.20 24.53 10.46
CA THR A 408 -19.46 23.74 9.46
C THR A 408 -20.45 23.23 8.44
N SER A 409 -20.63 23.95 7.32
CA SER A 409 -21.46 23.52 6.20
C SER A 409 -20.90 22.23 5.57
N SER A 410 -21.79 21.41 5.04
CA SER A 410 -21.44 20.24 4.23
C SER A 410 -20.49 20.61 3.10
N SER A 411 -19.63 19.69 2.71
CA SER A 411 -18.60 19.94 1.71
C SER A 411 -18.26 18.68 0.91
N CYS A 412 -17.60 18.82 -0.22
CA CYS A 412 -17.09 17.66 -0.96
C CYS A 412 -15.68 17.89 -1.51
N VAL A 413 -15.04 16.77 -1.84
CA VAL A 413 -13.81 16.71 -2.64
C VAL A 413 -14.13 15.91 -3.89
N THR A 414 -13.78 16.42 -5.08
CA THR A 414 -14.00 15.72 -6.35
C THR A 414 -12.67 15.38 -7.01
N ASN A 415 -12.57 14.22 -7.65
CA ASN A 415 -11.39 13.79 -8.38
C ASN A 415 -11.81 13.27 -9.77
N VAL A 416 -10.95 13.50 -10.76
CA VAL A 416 -11.06 12.91 -12.10
C VAL A 416 -9.74 12.23 -12.40
N ARG A 417 -9.76 10.91 -12.55
CA ARG A 417 -8.57 10.09 -12.66
C ARG A 417 -8.61 9.14 -13.83
N LYS A 418 -7.43 8.83 -14.34
CA LYS A 418 -7.19 7.72 -15.24
C LYS A 418 -6.45 6.62 -14.48
N TRP A 419 -6.91 5.41 -14.64
CA TRP A 419 -6.36 4.20 -14.04
C TRP A 419 -5.78 3.30 -15.11
N GLN A 420 -4.53 2.86 -14.96
CA GLN A 420 -3.80 2.01 -15.89
C GLN A 420 -2.74 1.19 -15.14
N HIS A 421 -2.01 0.33 -15.84
CA HIS A 421 -0.92 -0.47 -15.26
C HIS A 421 -0.02 0.37 -14.35
N GLY A 422 0.25 -0.13 -13.16
CA GLY A 422 1.09 0.51 -12.15
C GLY A 422 0.36 1.48 -11.22
N CYS A 423 -0.89 1.86 -11.51
CA CYS A 423 -1.67 2.74 -10.64
C CYS A 423 -2.11 2.03 -9.36
N TYR A 424 -2.13 2.78 -8.25
CA TYR A 424 -2.61 2.35 -6.93
C TYR A 424 -2.81 3.54 -6.00
N THR A 425 -3.52 3.33 -4.90
CA THR A 425 -3.40 4.15 -3.69
C THR A 425 -3.20 3.23 -2.50
N LEU A 426 -2.42 3.68 -1.51
CA LEU A 426 -2.32 2.99 -0.23
C LEU A 426 -3.36 3.54 0.75
N VAL A 427 -3.65 2.76 1.78
CA VAL A 427 -4.46 3.19 2.91
C VAL A 427 -3.84 4.45 3.51
N SER A 428 -4.66 5.44 3.74
CA SER A 428 -4.27 6.71 4.37
C SER A 428 -5.04 6.89 5.66
N ASP A 429 -4.32 7.02 6.77
CA ASP A 429 -4.92 7.37 8.07
C ASP A 429 -5.40 8.83 8.11
N PHE A 430 -5.16 9.56 7.03
CA PHE A 430 -5.46 10.97 6.97
C PHE A 430 -6.67 11.24 6.09
N ASP A 431 -7.80 11.58 6.71
CA ASP A 431 -8.90 12.25 6.03
C ASP A 431 -8.61 13.76 6.00
N PRO A 432 -8.53 14.38 4.80
CA PRO A 432 -8.18 15.80 4.67
C PRO A 432 -9.16 16.74 5.37
N CYS A 433 -10.35 16.27 5.71
CA CYS A 433 -11.38 17.09 6.34
C CYS A 433 -11.48 16.87 7.86
N GLY A 434 -10.78 15.88 8.42
CA GLY A 434 -10.83 15.53 9.85
C GLY A 434 -12.25 15.23 10.32
N LYS A 435 -13.08 14.65 9.45
CA LYS A 435 -14.48 14.32 9.70
C LYS A 435 -14.62 12.84 10.03
N GLU A 436 -15.54 12.54 10.93
CA GLU A 436 -15.79 11.18 11.41
C GLU A 436 -16.49 10.31 10.36
N PHE A 437 -17.28 10.94 9.46
CA PHE A 437 -18.09 10.25 8.46
C PHE A 437 -17.93 10.84 7.08
N ALA A 438 -18.00 9.98 6.07
CA ALA A 438 -17.93 10.37 4.67
C ALA A 438 -18.84 9.47 3.80
N LEU A 439 -19.49 10.07 2.79
CA LEU A 439 -20.12 9.33 1.70
C LEU A 439 -19.19 9.37 0.50
N ASP A 440 -18.68 8.21 0.12
CA ASP A 440 -17.89 8.03 -1.09
C ASP A 440 -18.80 7.79 -2.30
N LEU A 441 -18.54 8.52 -3.37
CA LEU A 441 -19.17 8.38 -4.68
C LEU A 441 -18.13 7.99 -5.70
N ILE A 442 -18.39 6.92 -6.47
CA ILE A 442 -17.51 6.41 -7.53
C ILE A 442 -18.33 6.18 -8.79
N LEU A 443 -17.91 6.78 -9.90
CA LEU A 443 -18.48 6.58 -11.23
C LEU A 443 -17.37 6.26 -12.22
N SER A 444 -17.45 5.08 -12.86
CA SER A 444 -16.42 4.58 -13.76
C SER A 444 -16.84 4.65 -15.24
N PHE A 445 -15.85 4.88 -16.11
CA PHE A 445 -16.00 5.03 -17.55
C PHE A 445 -15.00 4.16 -18.28
N ALA A 446 -15.37 3.66 -19.46
CA ALA A 446 -14.52 2.85 -20.32
C ALA A 446 -13.98 1.58 -19.64
N CYS A 447 -14.76 0.99 -18.75
CA CYS A 447 -14.38 -0.21 -18.01
C CYS A 447 -15.17 -1.47 -18.43
N ASP A 448 -15.82 -1.44 -19.60
CA ASP A 448 -16.43 -2.64 -20.17
C ASP A 448 -15.36 -3.73 -20.32
N ASP A 449 -15.70 -4.95 -19.92
CA ASP A 449 -14.79 -6.10 -19.90
C ASP A 449 -13.59 -5.98 -18.94
N TRP A 450 -13.55 -4.99 -18.03
CA TRP A 450 -12.50 -4.89 -17.03
C TRP A 450 -12.58 -6.04 -16.01
N ASN A 451 -11.59 -6.93 -16.02
CA ASN A 451 -11.51 -8.03 -15.07
C ASN A 451 -10.68 -7.62 -13.83
N ALA A 452 -11.34 -6.96 -12.89
CA ALA A 452 -10.70 -6.45 -11.68
C ALA A 452 -10.10 -7.55 -10.80
N LEU A 453 -10.68 -8.77 -10.79
CA LEU A 453 -10.12 -9.91 -10.03
C LEU A 453 -8.76 -10.37 -10.59
N MET A 454 -8.55 -10.20 -11.89
CA MET A 454 -7.29 -10.56 -12.55
C MET A 454 -6.26 -9.43 -12.50
N CYS A 455 -6.70 -8.20 -12.72
CA CYS A 455 -5.82 -7.06 -12.95
C CYS A 455 -5.69 -6.11 -11.78
N GLY A 456 -6.55 -6.19 -10.77
CA GLY A 456 -6.71 -5.13 -9.78
C GLY A 456 -7.53 -3.95 -10.33
N GLY A 457 -7.31 -2.75 -9.80
CA GLY A 457 -8.04 -1.57 -10.24
C GLY A 457 -9.47 -1.53 -9.71
N PHE A 458 -9.68 -1.94 -8.48
CA PHE A 458 -10.93 -1.79 -7.73
C PHE A 458 -10.65 -1.07 -6.41
N VAL A 459 -11.69 -0.49 -5.83
CA VAL A 459 -11.58 0.14 -4.50
C VAL A 459 -11.92 -0.91 -3.45
N SER A 460 -11.01 -1.12 -2.51
CA SER A 460 -11.21 -2.00 -1.36
C SER A 460 -11.40 -1.15 -0.09
N TYR A 461 -12.36 -1.54 0.73
CA TYR A 461 -12.65 -0.97 2.04
C TYR A 461 -12.27 -1.99 3.10
N ILE A 462 -11.52 -1.56 4.11
CA ILE A 462 -11.01 -2.41 5.19
C ILE A 462 -11.28 -1.76 6.54
N ALA A 463 -11.38 -2.57 7.59
CA ALA A 463 -11.43 -2.05 8.95
C ALA A 463 -10.05 -1.47 9.34
N ARG A 464 -10.04 -0.43 10.18
CA ARG A 464 -8.81 0.17 10.71
C ARG A 464 -8.01 -0.88 11.47
N ASP A 465 -6.69 -0.89 11.22
CA ASP A 465 -5.73 -1.81 11.83
C ASP A 465 -5.96 -3.31 11.53
N GLU A 466 -6.82 -3.63 10.57
CA GLU A 466 -7.08 -4.99 10.09
C GLU A 466 -6.75 -5.10 8.59
N ASP A 467 -6.43 -6.32 8.15
CA ASP A 467 -6.23 -6.63 6.71
C ASP A 467 -7.49 -7.27 6.11
N GLU A 468 -8.58 -7.43 6.89
CA GLU A 468 -9.82 -8.02 6.42
C GLU A 468 -10.60 -7.04 5.53
N GLU A 469 -10.91 -7.48 4.32
CA GLU A 469 -11.72 -6.70 3.38
C GLU A 469 -13.20 -6.74 3.81
N LEU A 470 -13.77 -5.57 4.05
CA LEU A 470 -15.19 -5.40 4.36
C LEU A 470 -16.03 -5.40 3.08
N LEU A 471 -15.52 -4.71 2.04
CA LEU A 471 -16.23 -4.47 0.80
C LEU A 471 -15.23 -4.17 -0.32
N SER A 472 -15.53 -4.58 -1.56
CA SER A 472 -14.83 -4.12 -2.75
C SER A 472 -15.77 -3.59 -3.83
N VAL A 473 -15.47 -2.39 -4.33
CA VAL A 473 -16.20 -1.74 -5.41
C VAL A 473 -15.43 -1.90 -6.70
N HIS A 474 -15.96 -2.74 -7.59
CA HIS A 474 -15.38 -2.99 -8.91
C HIS A 474 -15.84 -1.93 -9.92
N PRO A 475 -14.98 -1.50 -10.86
CA PRO A 475 -15.40 -0.55 -11.88
C PRO A 475 -16.42 -1.18 -12.83
N VAL A 476 -17.58 -0.51 -12.98
CA VAL A 476 -18.66 -0.87 -13.89
C VAL A 476 -19.07 0.38 -14.66
N SER A 477 -19.17 0.28 -15.98
CA SER A 477 -19.54 1.38 -16.86
C SER A 477 -20.92 1.93 -16.52
N ASN A 478 -21.04 3.27 -16.43
CA ASN A 478 -22.25 4.02 -16.07
C ASN A 478 -22.95 3.52 -14.79
N CYS A 479 -22.18 3.05 -13.82
CA CYS A 479 -22.68 2.61 -12.53
C CYS A 479 -22.17 3.56 -11.44
N LEU A 480 -23.11 4.19 -10.72
CA LEU A 480 -22.78 4.99 -9.55
C LEU A 480 -22.72 4.08 -8.33
N SER A 481 -21.56 4.01 -7.71
CA SER A 481 -21.39 3.33 -6.42
C SER A 481 -21.35 4.38 -5.31
N LEU A 482 -22.17 4.18 -4.28
CA LEU A 482 -22.20 4.96 -3.05
C LEU A 482 -21.78 4.06 -1.89
N VAL A 483 -20.87 4.51 -1.05
CA VAL A 483 -20.38 3.78 0.13
C VAL A 483 -20.26 4.73 1.30
N TYR A 484 -20.91 4.39 2.41
CA TYR A 484 -20.76 5.12 3.67
C TYR A 484 -19.50 4.65 4.39
N ARG A 485 -18.73 5.59 4.91
CA ARG A 485 -17.53 5.34 5.69
C ARG A 485 -17.59 6.09 7.02
N ASP A 486 -17.35 5.36 8.09
CA ASP A 486 -17.02 5.92 9.40
C ASP A 486 -15.50 6.12 9.56
N ASP A 487 -15.04 6.57 10.72
CA ASP A 487 -13.63 6.79 11.04
C ASP A 487 -12.83 5.48 11.24
N GLU A 488 -13.49 4.34 11.42
CA GLU A 488 -12.88 3.01 11.51
C GLU A 488 -12.74 2.33 10.14
N THR A 489 -13.34 2.88 9.09
CA THR A 489 -13.31 2.33 7.74
C THR A 489 -12.32 3.08 6.86
N MET A 490 -11.31 2.36 6.38
CA MET A 490 -10.27 2.87 5.49
C MET A 490 -10.46 2.32 4.08
N ARG A 491 -9.94 3.03 3.07
CA ARG A 491 -10.01 2.58 1.68
C ARG A 491 -8.70 2.74 0.94
N PHE A 492 -8.52 1.89 -0.08
CA PHE A 492 -7.42 2.02 -1.04
C PHE A 492 -7.85 1.55 -2.42
N HIS A 493 -7.09 1.93 -3.42
CA HIS A 493 -7.27 1.45 -4.79
C HIS A 493 -6.23 0.37 -5.08
N LYS A 494 -6.69 -0.86 -5.36
CA LYS A 494 -5.82 -2.02 -5.56
C LYS A 494 -4.89 -1.82 -6.76
N TYR A 495 -3.62 -2.17 -6.59
CA TYR A 495 -2.60 -2.08 -7.64
C TYR A 495 -3.07 -2.74 -8.95
N ILE A 496 -2.92 -2.01 -10.05
CA ILE A 496 -3.23 -2.51 -11.40
C ILE A 496 -1.99 -3.18 -11.97
N ASN A 497 -2.03 -4.49 -12.06
CA ASN A 497 -0.91 -5.31 -12.49
C ASN A 497 -0.80 -5.44 -14.02
N ASN A 498 0.31 -6.03 -14.48
CA ASN A 498 0.65 -6.17 -15.90
C ASN A 498 -0.35 -7.00 -16.72
N LYS A 499 -1.19 -7.84 -16.09
CA LYS A 499 -2.21 -8.64 -16.80
C LYS A 499 -3.27 -7.77 -17.50
N VAL A 500 -3.38 -6.50 -17.12
CA VAL A 500 -4.23 -5.56 -17.84
C VAL A 500 -3.87 -5.47 -19.34
N LYS A 501 -2.62 -5.72 -19.71
CA LYS A 501 -2.17 -5.74 -21.10
C LYS A 501 -2.73 -6.91 -21.93
N GLU A 502 -3.28 -7.92 -21.28
CA GLU A 502 -3.95 -9.07 -21.89
C GLU A 502 -5.44 -8.80 -22.16
N GLN A 503 -5.96 -7.68 -21.66
CA GLN A 503 -7.35 -7.28 -21.83
C GLN A 503 -7.57 -6.41 -23.07
N THR A 504 -8.82 -6.26 -23.47
CA THR A 504 -9.22 -5.39 -24.59
C THR A 504 -8.96 -3.92 -24.26
N ARG A 505 -9.23 -3.52 -23.02
CA ARG A 505 -8.98 -2.17 -22.51
C ARG A 505 -7.83 -2.22 -21.51
N HIS A 506 -6.86 -1.31 -21.66
CA HIS A 506 -5.66 -1.22 -20.84
C HIS A 506 -5.74 -0.10 -19.80
N GLU A 507 -6.80 0.70 -19.85
CA GLU A 507 -7.05 1.82 -18.94
C GLU A 507 -8.56 2.06 -18.81
N TYR A 508 -8.97 2.69 -17.72
CA TYR A 508 -10.31 3.21 -17.51
C TYR A 508 -10.25 4.55 -16.79
N PHE A 509 -11.39 5.26 -16.74
CA PHE A 509 -11.49 6.56 -16.09
C PHE A 509 -12.46 6.49 -14.92
N GLU A 510 -12.22 7.33 -13.92
CA GLU A 510 -13.03 7.45 -12.73
C GLU A 510 -13.29 8.92 -12.43
N ILE A 511 -14.55 9.26 -12.18
CA ILE A 511 -14.94 10.48 -11.51
C ILE A 511 -15.43 10.08 -10.14
N SER A 512 -14.78 10.56 -9.09
CA SER A 512 -15.14 10.25 -7.71
C SER A 512 -15.32 11.51 -6.88
N ALA A 513 -16.18 11.42 -5.88
CA ALA A 513 -16.38 12.46 -4.89
C ALA A 513 -16.42 11.87 -3.49
N ILE A 514 -16.06 12.68 -2.50
CA ILE A 514 -16.21 12.37 -1.08
C ILE A 514 -17.04 13.49 -0.50
N TYR A 515 -18.20 13.17 0.04
CA TYR A 515 -19.09 14.14 0.68
C TYR A 515 -18.96 14.03 2.19
N PHE A 516 -18.96 15.17 2.85
CA PHE A 516 -18.84 15.29 4.30
C PHE A 516 -20.04 16.02 4.86
N GLU A 517 -20.59 15.51 5.94
CA GLU A 517 -21.67 16.16 6.68
C GLU A 517 -21.23 17.50 7.29
N GLY A 518 -22.17 18.45 7.37
CA GLY A 518 -22.02 19.64 8.21
C GLY A 518 -22.06 19.22 9.68
N LYS A 519 -21.17 19.71 10.54
CA LYS A 519 -21.33 19.54 11.99
C LYS A 519 -22.40 20.54 12.47
N ASN A 520 -23.46 20.05 13.12
CA ASN A 520 -24.38 20.85 13.92
C ASN A 520 -23.67 21.49 15.13
#